data_e75cbf2baa62f446fe1678c5456e4a12
#
_entry.id   e75cbf2baa62f446fe1678c5456e4a12
#
_cell.length_a   1.000
_cell.length_b   1.000
_cell.length_c   1.000
_cell.angle_alpha   90.00
_cell.angle_beta   90.00
_cell.angle_gamma   90.00
#
_symmetry.space_group_name_H-M   'P 1'
#
loop_
_entity.id
_entity.type
_entity.pdbx_description
1 polymer ?
#
loop_
_entity_poly.entity_id
_entity_poly.type
_entity_poly.pdbx_seq_one_letter_code
_entity_poly.pdbx_strand_id
1 'polypeptide(L)'
;MKKQLFCTIFFVLLISVCFGQKPYKVVFYNLENFFDTINDPEVKDDEFTPEGPKKWNTAKYNKKLGNIERVLFGMAAIDKEYPIVIGVSEVENRNVLEDIVATPKLAPGNYRISHFDSPEARGVDVAFLYRPDVFKLEGQYPVKTVIPSLPDFKTRDILTMWGTIEDEPFFFMVAHWPSRLGGKDVSEFKRIAVGRQMRSIADSVLQANPATKIVMLGDFNDDPTDKSITEGLGAKLKMKDLSAGDLYAPYADMLKAGYGTLAYGDAWNIFDNIVISENLAKGSTGKLKIQKAPGSKFYGNIFKQHYMIQKEGQYKGYPLRTYVGNNFQGGFSDHFPVYILSLIHISEPTRH
;
A
#
# COMPACT_ATOMS: atom_id res chain seq x y z
N MET A 1 -9.74 75.74 27.50
CA MET A 1 -9.79 74.34 27.99
C MET A 1 -10.02 73.42 26.76
N LYS A 2 -8.97 72.78 26.25
CA LYS A 2 -9.06 71.82 25.11
C LYS A 2 -9.18 70.44 25.69
N LYS A 3 -10.31 69.72 25.42
CA LYS A 3 -10.47 68.32 25.77
C LYS A 3 -9.79 67.48 24.68
N GLN A 4 -8.73 66.77 25.07
CA GLN A 4 -8.14 65.73 24.23
C GLN A 4 -8.94 64.44 24.37
N LEU A 5 -9.46 63.95 23.25
CA LEU A 5 -10.15 62.67 23.12
C LEU A 5 -9.05 61.60 22.83
N PHE A 6 -8.79 60.74 23.81
CA PHE A 6 -7.91 59.57 23.62
C PHE A 6 -8.75 58.46 22.97
N CYS A 7 -8.45 58.15 21.72
CA CYS A 7 -9.04 57.03 20.99
C CYS A 7 -8.13 55.81 21.19
N THR A 8 -8.49 54.88 22.08
CA THR A 8 -7.80 53.62 22.29
C THR A 8 -8.21 52.61 21.19
N ILE A 9 -7.34 52.39 20.21
CA ILE A 9 -7.54 51.37 19.20
C ILE A 9 -7.17 50.02 19.81
N PHE A 10 -8.16 49.16 20.04
CA PHE A 10 -7.97 47.79 20.45
C PHE A 10 -7.62 46.93 19.21
N PHE A 11 -6.35 46.61 19.05
CA PHE A 11 -5.89 45.71 18.00
C PHE A 11 -6.16 44.25 18.45
N VAL A 12 -7.25 43.66 18.04
CA VAL A 12 -7.53 42.22 18.23
C VAL A 12 -6.65 41.47 17.25
N LEU A 13 -5.53 40.92 17.72
CA LEU A 13 -4.71 39.97 16.97
C LEU A 13 -5.53 38.68 16.84
N LEU A 14 -6.19 38.49 15.72
CA LEU A 14 -6.72 37.18 15.30
C LEU A 14 -5.51 36.30 14.98
N ILE A 15 -5.07 35.52 15.97
CA ILE A 15 -4.14 34.40 15.75
C ILE A 15 -4.96 33.33 15.04
N SER A 16 -4.92 33.34 13.70
CA SER A 16 -5.37 32.20 12.90
C SER A 16 -4.43 31.04 13.22
N VAL A 17 -4.84 30.18 14.16
CA VAL A 17 -4.17 28.90 14.36
C VAL A 17 -4.45 28.07 13.09
N CYS A 18 -3.49 28.12 12.19
CA CYS A 18 -3.49 27.26 11.01
C CYS A 18 -3.22 25.83 11.54
N PHE A 19 -4.26 25.09 11.89
CA PHE A 19 -4.15 23.65 12.11
C PHE A 19 -3.79 23.08 10.76
N GLY A 20 -2.50 22.72 10.59
CA GLY A 20 -2.06 21.97 9.43
C GLY A 20 -2.92 20.71 9.32
N GLN A 21 -3.59 20.53 8.19
CA GLN A 21 -4.42 19.35 7.96
C GLN A 21 -3.55 18.12 8.04
N LYS A 22 -3.96 17.14 8.87
CA LYS A 22 -3.26 15.87 9.00
C LYS A 22 -3.46 15.04 7.72
N PRO A 23 -2.39 14.57 7.09
CA PRO A 23 -2.52 13.71 5.92
C PRO A 23 -2.96 12.30 6.31
N TYR A 24 -3.90 11.76 5.58
CA TYR A 24 -4.26 10.33 5.63
C TYR A 24 -3.36 9.56 4.68
N LYS A 25 -2.46 8.76 5.23
CA LYS A 25 -1.47 7.99 4.48
C LYS A 25 -1.92 6.54 4.35
N VAL A 26 -2.02 6.05 3.10
CA VAL A 26 -2.22 4.64 2.78
C VAL A 26 -0.94 4.10 2.16
N VAL A 27 -0.49 2.94 2.64
CA VAL A 27 0.80 2.33 2.31
C VAL A 27 0.57 0.92 1.79
N PHE A 28 1.42 0.49 0.86
CA PHE A 28 1.60 -0.93 0.53
C PHE A 28 3.08 -1.30 0.62
N TYR A 29 3.36 -2.50 1.17
CA TYR A 29 4.72 -3.04 1.26
C TYR A 29 4.74 -4.56 1.10
N ASN A 30 5.44 -5.06 0.09
CA ASN A 30 5.79 -6.47 -0.02
C ASN A 30 6.92 -6.77 0.98
N LEU A 31 6.71 -7.73 1.88
CA LEU A 31 7.62 -8.02 2.99
C LEU A 31 8.73 -9.03 2.63
N GLU A 32 8.75 -9.53 1.38
CA GLU A 32 9.72 -10.54 0.90
C GLU A 32 9.75 -11.78 1.80
N ASN A 33 8.76 -12.67 1.64
CA ASN A 33 8.72 -13.98 2.31
C ASN A 33 8.96 -13.88 3.83
N PHE A 34 8.11 -13.14 4.54
CA PHE A 34 8.23 -12.99 5.98
C PHE A 34 7.50 -14.13 6.70
N PHE A 35 8.22 -15.23 6.88
CA PHE A 35 7.81 -16.42 7.60
C PHE A 35 8.18 -16.31 9.09
N ASP A 36 7.47 -17.05 9.96
CA ASP A 36 7.94 -17.33 11.31
C ASP A 36 9.04 -18.42 11.28
N THR A 37 9.31 -19.11 12.35
CA THR A 37 10.39 -20.13 12.41
C THR A 37 9.84 -21.53 12.69
N ILE A 38 8.53 -21.70 12.56
CA ILE A 38 7.80 -22.94 12.87
C ILE A 38 7.30 -23.51 11.54
N ASN A 39 7.62 -24.77 11.27
CA ASN A 39 7.14 -25.45 10.07
C ASN A 39 5.65 -25.72 10.12
N ASP A 40 4.89 -25.28 9.13
CA ASP A 40 3.49 -25.65 8.94
C ASP A 40 3.41 -26.85 7.98
N PRO A 41 3.00 -28.05 8.46
CA PRO A 41 2.96 -29.25 7.64
C PRO A 41 1.93 -29.19 6.49
N GLU A 42 1.03 -28.19 6.45
CA GLU A 42 -0.01 -28.08 5.43
C GLU A 42 0.43 -27.22 4.23
N VAL A 43 1.54 -26.49 4.35
CA VAL A 43 2.09 -25.62 3.29
C VAL A 43 3.56 -25.95 2.99
N LYS A 44 4.14 -25.34 1.96
CA LYS A 44 5.53 -25.55 1.55
C LYS A 44 6.43 -24.44 2.06
N ASP A 45 6.56 -24.33 3.36
CA ASP A 45 7.41 -23.35 4.06
C ASP A 45 8.76 -23.91 4.52
N ASP A 46 9.02 -25.22 4.31
CA ASP A 46 10.24 -25.93 4.75
C ASP A 46 11.54 -25.16 4.46
N GLU A 47 11.54 -24.32 3.42
CA GLU A 47 12.69 -23.50 3.05
C GLU A 47 13.02 -22.48 4.15
N PHE A 48 12.01 -21.97 4.86
CA PHE A 48 12.10 -20.91 5.87
C PHE A 48 12.02 -21.45 7.30
N THR A 49 12.64 -22.60 7.57
CA THR A 49 12.76 -23.18 8.91
C THR A 49 14.22 -23.16 9.38
N PRO A 50 14.49 -23.37 10.69
CA PRO A 50 15.86 -23.48 11.21
C PRO A 50 16.68 -24.61 10.56
N GLU A 51 16.03 -25.70 10.17
CA GLU A 51 16.63 -26.87 9.52
C GLU A 51 16.66 -26.74 7.99
N GLY A 52 15.80 -25.90 7.43
CA GLY A 52 15.66 -25.68 5.99
C GLY A 52 16.87 -25.02 5.33
N PRO A 53 16.87 -24.93 3.98
CA PRO A 53 17.99 -24.38 3.21
C PRO A 53 18.37 -22.94 3.59
N LYS A 54 17.41 -22.11 3.99
CA LYS A 54 17.64 -20.73 4.44
C LYS A 54 18.22 -20.66 5.85
N LYS A 55 18.15 -21.74 6.62
CA LYS A 55 18.53 -21.74 8.06
C LYS A 55 17.85 -20.59 8.78
N TRP A 56 16.52 -20.45 8.55
CA TRP A 56 15.70 -19.36 9.05
C TRP A 56 15.39 -19.57 10.53
N ASN A 57 16.11 -18.88 11.39
CA ASN A 57 16.02 -19.02 12.85
C ASN A 57 15.57 -17.71 13.52
N THR A 58 15.29 -17.77 14.80
CA THR A 58 14.81 -16.65 15.62
C THR A 58 15.70 -15.39 15.50
N ALA A 59 17.03 -15.54 15.38
CA ALA A 59 17.91 -14.37 15.23
C ALA A 59 17.69 -13.65 13.89
N LYS A 60 17.51 -14.39 12.79
CA LYS A 60 17.21 -13.85 11.47
C LYS A 60 15.80 -13.26 11.41
N TYR A 61 14.82 -13.95 12.00
CA TYR A 61 13.45 -13.47 12.17
C TYR A 61 13.42 -12.11 12.87
N ASN A 62 14.02 -12.03 14.06
CA ASN A 62 14.06 -10.77 14.83
C ASN A 62 14.81 -9.65 14.09
N LYS A 63 15.85 -10.00 13.33
CA LYS A 63 16.53 -9.02 12.47
C LYS A 63 15.61 -8.46 11.41
N LYS A 64 14.84 -9.31 10.73
CA LYS A 64 13.87 -8.89 9.72
C LYS A 64 12.72 -8.11 10.34
N LEU A 65 12.19 -8.56 11.47
CA LEU A 65 11.15 -7.86 12.22
C LEU A 65 11.56 -6.42 12.56
N GLY A 66 12.77 -6.24 13.11
CA GLY A 66 13.31 -4.90 13.40
C GLY A 66 13.55 -4.05 12.14
N ASN A 67 13.87 -4.68 11.01
CA ASN A 67 14.00 -3.98 9.73
C ASN A 67 12.64 -3.50 9.21
N ILE A 68 11.59 -4.34 9.27
CA ILE A 68 10.22 -3.97 8.87
C ILE A 68 9.69 -2.87 9.79
N GLU A 69 9.87 -2.99 11.12
CA GLU A 69 9.56 -1.91 12.06
C GLU A 69 10.20 -0.58 11.63
N ARG A 70 11.50 -0.62 11.32
CA ARG A 70 12.25 0.59 10.92
C ARG A 70 11.69 1.24 9.66
N VAL A 71 11.25 0.45 8.68
CA VAL A 71 10.66 0.96 7.44
C VAL A 71 9.29 1.58 7.71
N LEU A 72 8.39 0.86 8.35
CA LEU A 72 7.03 1.32 8.63
C LEU A 72 7.01 2.54 9.56
N PHE A 73 7.85 2.55 10.58
CA PHE A 73 8.02 3.72 11.45
C PHE A 73 8.68 4.90 10.71
N GLY A 74 9.63 4.63 9.80
CA GLY A 74 10.22 5.65 8.94
C GLY A 74 9.18 6.37 8.08
N MET A 75 8.14 5.67 7.64
CA MET A 75 7.03 6.27 6.91
C MET A 75 6.13 7.13 7.82
N ALA A 76 5.96 6.74 9.10
CA ALA A 76 5.29 7.58 10.09
C ALA A 76 6.09 8.87 10.38
N ALA A 77 7.42 8.79 10.35
CA ALA A 77 8.29 9.92 10.64
C ALA A 77 8.28 11.04 9.57
N ILE A 78 7.80 10.77 8.34
CA ILE A 78 7.77 11.76 7.24
C ILE A 78 6.96 13.01 7.64
N ASP A 79 5.80 12.81 8.25
CA ASP A 79 4.84 13.85 8.61
C ASP A 79 4.39 13.75 10.08
N LYS A 80 5.06 12.91 10.86
CA LYS A 80 4.76 12.60 12.28
C LYS A 80 3.38 11.96 12.49
N GLU A 81 2.81 11.35 11.43
CA GLU A 81 1.54 10.64 11.49
C GLU A 81 1.70 9.20 11.03
N TYR A 82 1.22 8.27 11.83
CA TYR A 82 1.19 6.87 11.43
C TYR A 82 0.27 6.66 10.22
N PRO A 83 0.66 5.82 9.24
CA PRO A 83 -0.25 5.42 8.16
C PRO A 83 -1.58 4.91 8.71
N ILE A 84 -2.69 5.30 8.09
CA ILE A 84 -4.02 4.87 8.54
C ILE A 84 -4.34 3.43 8.16
N VAL A 85 -3.84 3.03 6.98
CA VAL A 85 -3.95 1.68 6.43
C VAL A 85 -2.62 1.30 5.81
N ILE A 86 -2.14 0.13 6.13
CA ILE A 86 -0.96 -0.50 5.53
C ILE A 86 -1.41 -1.85 4.97
N GLY A 87 -1.36 -2.02 3.65
CA GLY A 87 -1.45 -3.32 3.01
C GLY A 87 -0.07 -3.96 2.97
N VAL A 88 -0.01 -5.24 3.23
CA VAL A 88 1.23 -6.02 3.12
C VAL A 88 0.99 -7.28 2.29
N SER A 89 2.05 -7.80 1.70
CA SER A 89 2.08 -9.12 1.05
C SER A 89 3.32 -9.90 1.43
N GLU A 90 3.30 -11.19 1.12
CA GLU A 90 4.37 -12.13 1.47
C GLU A 90 4.61 -12.22 2.98
N VAL A 91 3.53 -12.23 3.74
CA VAL A 91 3.50 -12.58 5.16
C VAL A 91 2.88 -13.97 5.31
N GLU A 92 3.46 -14.80 6.16
CA GLU A 92 3.02 -16.18 6.31
C GLU A 92 1.67 -16.26 7.03
N ASN A 93 1.59 -15.68 8.23
CA ASN A 93 0.47 -15.93 9.11
C ASN A 93 0.16 -14.72 10.01
N ARG A 94 -0.90 -14.88 10.82
CA ARG A 94 -1.33 -13.86 11.76
C ARG A 94 -0.31 -13.57 12.86
N ASN A 95 0.44 -14.57 13.34
CA ASN A 95 1.43 -14.37 14.41
C ASN A 95 2.52 -13.40 13.98
N VAL A 96 3.02 -13.54 12.74
CA VAL A 96 4.00 -12.59 12.18
C VAL A 96 3.44 -11.16 12.14
N LEU A 97 2.17 -10.99 11.80
CA LEU A 97 1.51 -9.67 11.79
C LEU A 97 1.36 -9.10 13.21
N GLU A 98 1.02 -9.94 14.19
CA GLU A 98 0.93 -9.56 15.61
C GLU A 98 2.29 -9.12 16.15
N ASP A 99 3.36 -9.83 15.80
CA ASP A 99 4.72 -9.41 16.13
C ASP A 99 5.09 -8.06 15.51
N ILE A 100 4.72 -7.81 14.24
CA ILE A 100 4.97 -6.52 13.58
C ILE A 100 4.30 -5.38 14.35
N VAL A 101 2.99 -5.49 14.64
CA VAL A 101 2.26 -4.40 15.29
C VAL A 101 2.65 -4.21 16.76
N ALA A 102 3.18 -5.25 17.40
CA ALA A 102 3.65 -5.22 18.78
C ALA A 102 5.06 -4.61 18.93
N THR A 103 5.78 -4.39 17.83
CA THR A 103 7.12 -3.76 17.91
C THR A 103 7.06 -2.39 18.60
N PRO A 104 8.10 -2.01 19.39
CA PRO A 104 8.06 -0.79 20.22
C PRO A 104 7.72 0.50 19.48
N LYS A 105 8.13 0.62 18.20
CA LYS A 105 7.88 1.84 17.42
C LYS A 105 6.54 1.82 16.69
N LEU A 106 5.92 0.65 16.47
CA LEU A 106 4.60 0.55 15.82
C LEU A 106 3.46 0.42 16.82
N ALA A 107 3.70 -0.12 18.02
CA ALA A 107 2.68 -0.25 19.06
C ALA A 107 1.92 1.05 19.36
N PRO A 108 2.56 2.25 19.39
CA PRO A 108 1.82 3.51 19.57
C PRO A 108 0.86 3.85 18.42
N GLY A 109 1.01 3.23 17.24
CA GLY A 109 0.08 3.34 16.11
C GLY A 109 -1.25 2.64 16.34
N ASN A 110 -1.35 1.77 17.36
CA ASN A 110 -2.55 1.04 17.77
C ASN A 110 -3.22 0.30 16.60
N TYR A 111 -2.42 -0.41 15.80
CA TYR A 111 -2.92 -1.13 14.63
C TYR A 111 -3.77 -2.35 15.01
N ARG A 112 -4.85 -2.54 14.26
CA ARG A 112 -5.60 -3.79 14.17
C ARG A 112 -5.25 -4.50 12.88
N ILE A 113 -5.49 -5.82 12.86
CA ILE A 113 -5.10 -6.69 11.75
C ILE A 113 -6.36 -7.24 11.07
N SER A 114 -6.41 -7.13 9.75
CA SER A 114 -7.32 -7.87 8.87
C SER A 114 -6.49 -8.87 8.08
N HIS A 115 -6.72 -10.16 8.29
CA HIS A 115 -5.97 -11.26 7.68
C HIS A 115 -6.82 -12.51 7.61
N PHE A 116 -6.67 -13.25 6.53
CA PHE A 116 -7.24 -14.58 6.30
C PHE A 116 -6.22 -15.40 5.53
N ASP A 117 -6.11 -16.68 5.89
CA ASP A 117 -5.26 -17.61 5.17
C ASP A 117 -5.80 -17.86 3.77
N SER A 118 -4.93 -17.91 2.77
CA SER A 118 -5.24 -18.16 1.38
C SER A 118 -4.73 -19.54 0.92
N PRO A 119 -5.26 -20.10 -0.17
CA PRO A 119 -4.86 -21.43 -0.64
C PRO A 119 -3.50 -21.46 -1.37
N GLU A 120 -2.65 -20.46 -1.20
CA GLU A 120 -1.31 -20.40 -1.82
C GLU A 120 -0.39 -21.46 -1.25
N ALA A 121 0.34 -22.16 -2.13
CA ALA A 121 1.06 -23.38 -1.76
C ALA A 121 2.22 -23.17 -0.78
N ARG A 122 2.83 -21.97 -0.74
CA ARG A 122 3.93 -21.63 0.18
C ARG A 122 3.43 -21.09 1.53
N GLY A 123 2.11 -20.85 1.65
CA GLY A 123 1.54 -20.26 2.84
C GLY A 123 1.80 -18.76 2.99
N VAL A 124 2.02 -18.01 1.88
CA VAL A 124 2.17 -16.55 1.98
C VAL A 124 0.89 -15.85 1.58
N ASP A 125 0.52 -14.86 2.38
CA ASP A 125 -0.74 -14.14 2.31
C ASP A 125 -0.57 -12.64 2.05
N VAL A 126 -1.72 -11.97 2.00
CA VAL A 126 -1.88 -10.53 2.06
C VAL A 126 -2.63 -10.15 3.33
N ALA A 127 -2.35 -8.96 3.86
CA ALA A 127 -3.05 -8.47 5.05
C ALA A 127 -3.18 -6.95 5.05
N PHE A 128 -4.08 -6.44 5.89
CA PHE A 128 -4.12 -5.05 6.28
C PHE A 128 -3.77 -4.86 7.75
N LEU A 129 -2.99 -3.81 8.01
CA LEU A 129 -2.86 -3.19 9.32
C LEU A 129 -3.58 -1.85 9.25
N TYR A 130 -4.55 -1.60 10.13
CA TYR A 130 -5.35 -0.38 10.09
C TYR A 130 -5.49 0.23 11.48
N ARG A 131 -5.65 1.56 11.54
CA ARG A 131 -5.84 2.30 12.78
C ARG A 131 -7.33 2.49 13.06
N PRO A 132 -7.89 1.82 14.08
CA PRO A 132 -9.33 1.86 14.36
C PRO A 132 -9.83 3.24 14.87
N ASP A 133 -8.92 4.08 15.37
CA ASP A 133 -9.22 5.46 15.76
C ASP A 133 -9.48 6.39 14.56
N VAL A 134 -9.04 5.99 13.35
CA VAL A 134 -9.19 6.78 12.13
C VAL A 134 -10.08 6.07 11.10
N PHE A 135 -9.82 4.79 10.84
CA PHE A 135 -10.66 3.96 9.95
C PHE A 135 -11.60 3.08 10.78
N LYS A 136 -12.87 3.40 10.75
CA LYS A 136 -13.93 2.63 11.44
C LYS A 136 -14.31 1.45 10.54
N LEU A 137 -13.75 0.27 10.82
CA LEU A 137 -14.04 -0.95 10.07
C LEU A 137 -15.49 -1.39 10.28
N GLU A 138 -16.23 -1.61 9.20
CA GLU A 138 -17.61 -2.13 9.19
C GLU A 138 -17.66 -3.59 8.74
N GLY A 139 -16.72 -4.01 7.89
CA GLY A 139 -16.62 -5.39 7.47
C GLY A 139 -15.35 -5.69 6.69
N GLN A 140 -15.08 -6.99 6.54
CA GLN A 140 -13.92 -7.52 5.81
C GLN A 140 -14.24 -8.91 5.27
N TYR A 141 -13.66 -9.26 4.12
CA TYR A 141 -13.90 -10.55 3.50
C TYR A 141 -12.78 -10.93 2.51
N PRO A 142 -12.28 -12.19 2.52
CA PRO A 142 -11.37 -12.70 1.50
C PRO A 142 -12.17 -13.11 0.26
N VAL A 143 -11.82 -12.60 -0.90
CA VAL A 143 -12.40 -12.99 -2.17
C VAL A 143 -11.44 -13.94 -2.88
N LYS A 144 -11.89 -15.18 -3.12
CA LYS A 144 -11.08 -16.17 -3.83
C LYS A 144 -10.66 -15.63 -5.19
N THR A 145 -9.35 -15.67 -5.45
CA THR A 145 -8.83 -15.33 -6.77
C THR A 145 -9.15 -16.41 -7.77
N VAL A 146 -9.82 -16.05 -8.87
CA VAL A 146 -10.23 -16.96 -9.92
C VAL A 146 -9.58 -16.60 -11.25
N ILE A 147 -8.93 -17.59 -11.86
CA ILE A 147 -8.40 -17.49 -13.24
C ILE A 147 -9.24 -18.44 -14.10
N PRO A 148 -10.17 -17.93 -14.93
CA PRO A 148 -11.16 -18.78 -15.62
C PRO A 148 -10.57 -19.91 -16.47
N SER A 149 -9.38 -19.68 -17.07
CA SER A 149 -8.67 -20.69 -17.86
C SER A 149 -7.88 -21.70 -17.03
N LEU A 150 -7.79 -21.52 -15.71
CA LEU A 150 -7.04 -22.35 -14.77
C LEU A 150 -7.86 -22.52 -13.47
N PRO A 151 -8.96 -23.25 -13.46
CA PRO A 151 -9.90 -23.30 -12.33
C PRO A 151 -9.29 -23.85 -11.03
N ASP A 152 -8.28 -24.71 -11.16
CA ASP A 152 -7.58 -25.33 -10.02
C ASP A 152 -6.32 -24.56 -9.58
N PHE A 153 -6.05 -23.39 -10.18
CA PHE A 153 -4.89 -22.59 -9.84
C PHE A 153 -5.03 -21.98 -8.45
N LYS A 154 -4.17 -22.42 -7.54
CA LYS A 154 -4.12 -21.90 -6.18
C LYS A 154 -3.18 -20.70 -6.10
N THR A 155 -3.66 -19.61 -5.57
CA THR A 155 -2.89 -18.37 -5.35
C THR A 155 -3.51 -17.60 -4.18
N ARG A 156 -2.91 -16.45 -3.83
CA ARG A 156 -3.42 -15.58 -2.76
C ARG A 156 -4.80 -15.06 -3.12
N ASP A 157 -5.66 -14.97 -2.12
CA ASP A 157 -6.96 -14.33 -2.24
C ASP A 157 -6.83 -12.81 -2.29
N ILE A 158 -7.86 -12.13 -2.81
CA ILE A 158 -7.99 -10.68 -2.70
C ILE A 158 -8.65 -10.39 -1.36
N LEU A 159 -7.93 -9.73 -0.45
CA LEU A 159 -8.53 -9.33 0.82
C LEU A 159 -9.23 -7.99 0.67
N THR A 160 -10.48 -7.94 1.08
CA THR A 160 -11.30 -6.72 1.07
C THR A 160 -11.63 -6.28 2.49
N MET A 161 -11.69 -4.96 2.72
CA MET A 161 -12.25 -4.36 3.93
C MET A 161 -12.96 -3.06 3.58
N TRP A 162 -14.02 -2.73 4.34
CA TRP A 162 -14.77 -1.48 4.14
C TRP A 162 -15.18 -0.86 5.47
N GLY A 163 -15.48 0.43 5.43
CA GLY A 163 -15.81 1.24 6.59
C GLY A 163 -15.70 2.72 6.27
N THR A 164 -15.49 3.55 7.28
CA THR A 164 -15.49 5.01 7.10
C THR A 164 -14.21 5.68 7.61
N ILE A 165 -13.82 6.76 6.93
CA ILE A 165 -12.81 7.74 7.35
C ILE A 165 -13.48 9.10 7.26
N GLU A 166 -13.51 9.88 8.35
CA GLU A 166 -14.21 11.19 8.40
C GLU A 166 -15.68 11.08 7.91
N ASP A 167 -16.35 9.99 8.30
CA ASP A 167 -17.72 9.64 7.89
C ASP A 167 -17.92 9.44 6.37
N GLU A 168 -16.84 9.35 5.60
CA GLU A 168 -16.88 9.02 4.18
C GLU A 168 -16.64 7.53 3.96
N PRO A 169 -17.42 6.87 3.09
CA PRO A 169 -17.29 5.43 2.86
C PRO A 169 -16.02 5.11 2.06
N PHE A 170 -15.28 4.11 2.53
CA PHE A 170 -14.10 3.57 1.89
C PHE A 170 -14.22 2.07 1.68
N PHE A 171 -13.69 1.59 0.56
CA PHE A 171 -13.51 0.18 0.26
C PHE A 171 -12.07 -0.08 -0.17
N PHE A 172 -11.37 -0.90 0.61
CA PHE A 172 -9.98 -1.27 0.36
C PHE A 172 -9.89 -2.68 -0.19
N MET A 173 -9.00 -2.90 -1.15
CA MET A 173 -8.59 -4.22 -1.63
C MET A 173 -7.08 -4.34 -1.59
N VAL A 174 -6.55 -5.41 -0.97
CA VAL A 174 -5.14 -5.76 -1.10
C VAL A 174 -5.00 -7.10 -1.81
N ALA A 175 -4.05 -7.18 -2.75
CA ALA A 175 -3.81 -8.38 -3.52
C ALA A 175 -2.32 -8.54 -3.85
N HIS A 176 -1.89 -9.80 -4.00
CA HIS A 176 -0.59 -10.12 -4.58
C HIS A 176 -0.84 -11.01 -5.81
N TRP A 177 -0.72 -10.40 -6.99
CA TRP A 177 -1.06 -11.06 -8.26
C TRP A 177 -0.06 -12.13 -8.64
N PRO A 178 -0.44 -13.07 -9.54
CA PRO A 178 0.48 -14.09 -10.05
C PRO A 178 1.75 -13.48 -10.64
N SER A 179 2.91 -14.02 -10.23
CA SER A 179 4.21 -13.55 -10.69
C SER A 179 4.40 -13.75 -12.20
N ARG A 180 5.47 -13.15 -12.73
CA ARG A 180 5.91 -13.32 -14.12
C ARG A 180 6.65 -14.66 -14.37
N LEU A 181 6.41 -15.68 -13.54
CA LEU A 181 7.01 -16.99 -13.69
C LEU A 181 6.72 -17.58 -15.08
N GLY A 182 7.76 -18.01 -15.78
CA GLY A 182 7.69 -18.48 -17.18
C GLY A 182 7.78 -17.35 -18.22
N GLY A 183 7.85 -16.09 -17.79
CA GLY A 183 7.94 -14.90 -18.64
C GLY A 183 6.72 -13.99 -18.53
N LYS A 184 6.93 -12.71 -18.83
CA LYS A 184 5.90 -11.67 -18.72
C LYS A 184 4.67 -12.02 -19.57
N ASP A 185 4.89 -12.29 -20.86
CA ASP A 185 3.80 -12.50 -21.83
C ASP A 185 3.06 -13.81 -21.58
N VAL A 186 3.78 -14.88 -21.21
CA VAL A 186 3.20 -16.21 -20.93
C VAL A 186 2.27 -16.17 -19.71
N SER A 187 2.56 -15.34 -18.73
CA SER A 187 1.80 -15.24 -17.48
C SER A 187 0.81 -14.07 -17.45
N GLU A 188 0.83 -13.15 -18.43
CA GLU A 188 0.04 -11.91 -18.47
C GLU A 188 -1.46 -12.15 -18.32
N PHE A 189 -2.01 -13.20 -18.97
CA PHE A 189 -3.43 -13.52 -18.91
C PHE A 189 -3.93 -13.75 -17.46
N LYS A 190 -3.06 -14.27 -16.58
CA LYS A 190 -3.41 -14.51 -15.16
C LYS A 190 -3.63 -13.17 -14.45
N ARG A 191 -2.72 -12.22 -14.66
CA ARG A 191 -2.80 -10.89 -14.04
C ARG A 191 -3.95 -10.07 -14.61
N ILE A 192 -4.22 -10.19 -15.94
CA ILE A 192 -5.42 -9.57 -16.55
C ILE A 192 -6.69 -10.14 -15.91
N ALA A 193 -6.76 -11.46 -15.65
CA ALA A 193 -7.93 -12.08 -15.02
C ALA A 193 -8.16 -11.52 -13.59
N VAL A 194 -7.10 -11.40 -12.78
CA VAL A 194 -7.21 -10.81 -11.44
C VAL A 194 -7.60 -9.34 -11.51
N GLY A 195 -7.00 -8.57 -12.43
CA GLY A 195 -7.37 -7.18 -12.68
C GLY A 195 -8.85 -7.01 -13.00
N ARG A 196 -9.40 -7.85 -13.88
CA ARG A 196 -10.84 -7.86 -14.22
C ARG A 196 -11.72 -8.22 -13.02
N GLN A 197 -11.28 -9.17 -12.20
CA GLN A 197 -12.00 -9.54 -10.99
C GLN A 197 -12.06 -8.38 -10.00
N MET A 198 -10.92 -7.71 -9.73
CA MET A 198 -10.89 -6.52 -8.87
C MET A 198 -11.71 -5.35 -9.44
N ARG A 199 -11.71 -5.17 -10.77
CA ARG A 199 -12.56 -4.18 -11.45
C ARG A 199 -14.04 -4.50 -11.24
N SER A 200 -14.47 -5.74 -11.40
CA SER A 200 -15.87 -6.15 -11.20
C SER A 200 -16.34 -5.91 -9.75
N ILE A 201 -15.46 -6.16 -8.75
CA ILE A 201 -15.76 -5.83 -7.35
C ILE A 201 -15.96 -4.32 -7.20
N ALA A 202 -15.05 -3.52 -7.76
CA ALA A 202 -15.14 -2.06 -7.71
C ALA A 202 -16.42 -1.52 -8.34
N ASP A 203 -16.78 -2.04 -9.52
CA ASP A 203 -18.00 -1.63 -10.22
C ASP A 203 -19.25 -1.94 -9.39
N SER A 204 -19.31 -3.12 -8.75
CA SER A 204 -20.40 -3.49 -7.86
C SER A 204 -20.52 -2.56 -6.64
N VAL A 205 -19.37 -2.21 -6.04
CA VAL A 205 -19.32 -1.27 -4.90
C VAL A 205 -19.78 0.13 -5.30
N LEU A 206 -19.28 0.64 -6.43
CA LEU A 206 -19.64 1.98 -6.94
C LEU A 206 -21.09 2.04 -7.43
N GLN A 207 -21.63 0.95 -7.96
CA GLN A 207 -23.04 0.85 -8.32
C GLN A 207 -23.95 0.90 -7.09
N ALA A 208 -23.54 0.24 -6.00
CA ALA A 208 -24.28 0.26 -4.73
C ALA A 208 -24.21 1.63 -4.05
N ASN A 209 -23.04 2.27 -4.05
CA ASN A 209 -22.83 3.61 -3.50
C ASN A 209 -21.72 4.37 -4.26
N PRO A 210 -22.09 5.27 -5.19
CA PRO A 210 -21.13 6.04 -5.98
C PRO A 210 -20.21 6.97 -5.16
N ALA A 211 -20.56 7.26 -3.90
CA ALA A 211 -19.72 8.05 -3.00
C ALA A 211 -18.57 7.25 -2.38
N THR A 212 -18.60 5.91 -2.47
CA THR A 212 -17.56 5.05 -1.89
C THR A 212 -16.21 5.30 -2.56
N LYS A 213 -15.20 5.59 -1.76
CA LYS A 213 -13.82 5.76 -2.20
C LYS A 213 -13.13 4.41 -2.23
N ILE A 214 -12.70 3.99 -3.42
CA ILE A 214 -12.02 2.69 -3.60
C ILE A 214 -10.51 2.89 -3.61
N VAL A 215 -9.80 2.03 -2.88
CA VAL A 215 -8.34 1.96 -2.85
C VAL A 215 -7.92 0.51 -3.04
N MET A 216 -7.28 0.22 -4.16
CA MET A 216 -6.72 -1.09 -4.49
C MET A 216 -5.20 -1.00 -4.36
N LEU A 217 -4.61 -1.84 -3.56
CA LEU A 217 -3.17 -1.83 -3.34
C LEU A 217 -2.59 -3.24 -3.40
N GLY A 218 -1.32 -3.35 -3.78
CA GLY A 218 -0.70 -4.67 -3.88
C GLY A 218 0.56 -4.70 -4.70
N ASP A 219 1.21 -5.86 -4.65
CA ASP A 219 2.17 -6.28 -5.63
C ASP A 219 1.41 -6.89 -6.83
N PHE A 220 1.23 -6.09 -7.86
CA PHE A 220 0.50 -6.51 -9.04
C PHE A 220 1.35 -7.28 -10.05
N ASN A 221 2.66 -7.44 -9.75
CA ASN A 221 3.61 -8.11 -10.63
C ASN A 221 3.63 -7.58 -12.08
N ASP A 222 3.05 -6.40 -12.28
CA ASP A 222 3.01 -5.66 -13.54
C ASP A 222 3.17 -4.16 -13.29
N ASP A 223 3.74 -3.48 -14.27
CA ASP A 223 3.90 -2.03 -14.25
C ASP A 223 2.54 -1.32 -14.44
N PRO A 224 2.37 -0.09 -13.96
CA PRO A 224 1.10 0.66 -14.09
C PRO A 224 0.65 0.87 -15.54
N THR A 225 1.53 0.66 -16.52
CA THR A 225 1.24 0.78 -17.96
C THR A 225 0.92 -0.55 -18.64
N ASP A 226 1.02 -1.67 -17.93
CA ASP A 226 0.76 -3.00 -18.48
C ASP A 226 -0.75 -3.25 -18.65
N LYS A 227 -1.10 -4.19 -19.53
CA LYS A 227 -2.50 -4.48 -19.89
C LYS A 227 -3.34 -4.96 -18.70
N SER A 228 -2.73 -5.61 -17.72
CA SER A 228 -3.45 -6.02 -16.52
C SER A 228 -4.02 -4.83 -15.73
N ILE A 229 -3.31 -3.69 -15.76
CA ILE A 229 -3.74 -2.43 -15.14
C ILE A 229 -4.64 -1.62 -16.08
N THR A 230 -4.22 -1.45 -17.35
CA THR A 230 -4.90 -0.54 -18.29
C THR A 230 -6.15 -1.17 -18.92
N GLU A 231 -6.16 -2.50 -19.13
CA GLU A 231 -7.28 -3.23 -19.73
C GLU A 231 -7.98 -4.15 -18.70
N GLY A 232 -7.22 -4.81 -17.81
CA GLY A 232 -7.74 -5.66 -16.75
C GLY A 232 -8.51 -4.85 -15.72
N LEU A 233 -7.85 -3.98 -14.97
CA LEU A 233 -8.48 -3.02 -14.06
C LEU A 233 -9.22 -1.88 -14.80
N GLY A 234 -8.85 -1.57 -16.04
CA GLY A 234 -9.37 -0.43 -16.77
C GLY A 234 -8.95 0.91 -16.19
N ALA A 235 -7.81 0.95 -15.46
CA ALA A 235 -7.35 2.17 -14.82
C ALA A 235 -6.78 3.18 -15.81
N LYS A 236 -7.12 4.45 -15.63
CA LYS A 236 -6.57 5.58 -16.39
C LYS A 236 -5.24 6.01 -15.80
N LEU A 237 -4.32 6.42 -16.67
CA LEU A 237 -2.96 6.85 -16.30
C LEU A 237 -2.84 8.35 -16.04
N LYS A 238 -3.85 9.12 -16.43
CA LYS A 238 -3.85 10.59 -16.29
C LYS A 238 -5.12 11.05 -15.60
N MET A 239 -4.97 11.87 -14.58
CA MET A 239 -6.10 12.41 -13.81
C MET A 239 -7.09 13.21 -14.66
N LYS A 240 -6.62 13.90 -15.71
CA LYS A 240 -7.48 14.68 -16.61
C LYS A 240 -8.45 13.83 -17.45
N ASP A 241 -8.10 12.55 -17.66
CA ASP A 241 -8.87 11.63 -18.51
C ASP A 241 -9.93 10.82 -17.69
N LEU A 242 -10.05 11.11 -16.38
CA LEU A 242 -10.99 10.44 -15.50
C LEU A 242 -12.41 10.97 -15.71
N SER A 243 -13.36 10.06 -15.68
CA SER A 243 -14.81 10.28 -15.57
C SER A 243 -15.34 9.55 -14.34
N ALA A 244 -16.58 9.85 -13.93
CA ALA A 244 -17.21 9.17 -12.80
C ALA A 244 -17.20 7.65 -13.02
N GLY A 245 -16.81 6.89 -11.98
CA GLY A 245 -16.65 5.44 -12.01
C GLY A 245 -15.30 4.93 -12.56
N ASP A 246 -14.43 5.82 -13.05
CA ASP A 246 -13.09 5.44 -13.47
C ASP A 246 -12.15 5.17 -12.28
N LEU A 247 -11.12 4.38 -12.56
CA LEU A 247 -9.99 4.13 -11.65
C LEU A 247 -8.75 4.88 -12.15
N TYR A 248 -7.90 5.30 -11.23
CA TYR A 248 -6.66 6.06 -11.49
C TYR A 248 -5.44 5.34 -10.96
N ALA A 249 -4.43 5.13 -11.81
CA ALA A 249 -3.12 4.56 -11.47
C ALA A 249 -2.07 5.68 -11.37
N PRO A 250 -1.75 6.19 -10.16
CA PRO A 250 -0.92 7.40 -9.98
C PRO A 250 0.58 7.20 -10.19
N TYR A 251 1.05 5.97 -10.44
CA TYR A 251 2.48 5.65 -10.55
C TYR A 251 3.02 5.66 -11.99
N ALA A 252 2.17 5.78 -13.02
CA ALA A 252 2.60 5.72 -14.42
C ALA A 252 3.64 6.80 -14.80
N ASP A 253 3.49 8.01 -14.28
CA ASP A 253 4.45 9.09 -14.53
C ASP A 253 5.78 8.87 -13.78
N MET A 254 5.77 8.18 -12.64
CA MET A 254 6.99 7.79 -11.92
C MET A 254 7.77 6.74 -12.70
N LEU A 255 7.09 5.71 -13.23
CA LEU A 255 7.72 4.70 -14.09
C LEU A 255 8.38 5.36 -15.31
N LYS A 256 7.64 6.25 -15.99
CA LYS A 256 8.18 7.02 -17.13
C LYS A 256 9.40 7.87 -16.77
N ALA A 257 9.48 8.34 -15.52
CA ALA A 257 10.61 9.10 -15.00
C ALA A 257 11.78 8.22 -14.50
N GLY A 258 11.71 6.88 -14.70
CA GLY A 258 12.76 5.92 -14.33
C GLY A 258 12.77 5.49 -12.87
N TYR A 259 11.69 5.75 -12.12
CA TYR A 259 11.54 5.21 -10.76
C TYR A 259 11.05 3.77 -10.79
N GLY A 260 11.39 3.01 -9.75
CA GLY A 260 10.92 1.64 -9.56
C GLY A 260 10.85 1.24 -8.10
N THR A 261 10.02 0.25 -7.79
CA THR A 261 9.90 -0.37 -6.47
C THR A 261 10.79 -1.57 -6.31
N LEU A 262 11.12 -2.24 -7.42
CA LEU A 262 12.07 -3.35 -7.47
C LEU A 262 12.91 -3.26 -8.75
N ALA A 263 14.02 -4.01 -8.78
CA ALA A 263 14.86 -4.12 -9.96
C ALA A 263 15.17 -5.58 -10.30
N TYR A 264 15.08 -5.93 -11.58
CA TYR A 264 15.44 -7.24 -12.11
C TYR A 264 16.19 -7.08 -13.44
N GLY A 265 17.39 -7.70 -13.56
CA GLY A 265 18.21 -7.59 -14.77
C GLY A 265 18.51 -6.13 -15.16
N ASP A 266 18.79 -5.27 -14.18
CA ASP A 266 19.00 -3.81 -14.30
C ASP A 266 17.81 -2.98 -14.82
N ALA A 267 16.65 -3.63 -15.02
CA ALA A 267 15.40 -2.94 -15.30
C ALA A 267 14.65 -2.64 -13.99
N TRP A 268 14.26 -1.36 -13.82
CA TRP A 268 13.40 -0.92 -12.73
C TRP A 268 11.94 -1.03 -13.12
N ASN A 269 11.13 -1.66 -12.26
CA ASN A 269 9.69 -1.82 -12.43
C ASN A 269 8.94 -1.25 -11.23
N ILE A 270 7.68 -0.87 -11.42
CA ILE A 270 6.76 -0.50 -10.34
C ILE A 270 5.67 -1.57 -10.26
N PHE A 271 5.95 -2.68 -9.55
CA PHE A 271 4.96 -3.76 -9.35
C PHE A 271 4.05 -3.47 -8.18
N ASP A 272 4.55 -2.70 -7.22
CA ASP A 272 3.82 -2.25 -6.05
C ASP A 272 2.98 -1.03 -6.44
N ASN A 273 1.67 -1.19 -6.49
CA ASN A 273 0.74 -0.18 -6.99
C ASN A 273 -0.33 0.15 -5.95
N ILE A 274 -0.83 1.39 -5.99
CA ILE A 274 -2.07 1.81 -5.34
C ILE A 274 -2.93 2.48 -6.40
N VAL A 275 -4.04 1.84 -6.77
CA VAL A 275 -5.02 2.35 -7.75
C VAL A 275 -6.24 2.83 -6.97
N ILE A 276 -6.79 3.99 -7.34
CA ILE A 276 -7.88 4.63 -6.60
C ILE A 276 -9.03 5.02 -7.52
N SER A 277 -10.23 5.14 -6.94
CA SER A 277 -11.39 5.65 -7.68
C SER A 277 -11.28 7.15 -8.01
N GLU A 278 -12.00 7.56 -9.05
CA GLU A 278 -12.04 8.95 -9.52
C GLU A 278 -12.47 9.93 -8.41
N ASN A 279 -13.48 9.54 -7.62
CA ASN A 279 -13.99 10.39 -6.55
C ASN A 279 -12.95 10.68 -5.46
N LEU A 280 -12.02 9.76 -5.16
CA LEU A 280 -10.86 10.03 -4.30
C LEU A 280 -9.77 10.80 -5.05
N ALA A 281 -9.57 10.53 -6.35
CA ALA A 281 -8.56 11.20 -7.15
C ALA A 281 -8.89 12.68 -7.34
N LYS A 282 -10.12 13.01 -7.71
CA LYS A 282 -10.57 14.38 -7.98
C LYS A 282 -11.22 15.09 -6.79
N GLY A 283 -11.67 14.33 -5.79
CA GLY A 283 -12.51 14.86 -4.71
C GLY A 283 -13.90 15.26 -5.21
N SER A 284 -14.43 14.50 -6.18
CA SER A 284 -15.73 14.78 -6.78
C SER A 284 -16.90 14.49 -5.83
N THR A 285 -16.66 13.65 -4.81
CA THR A 285 -17.61 13.38 -3.72
C THR A 285 -16.90 13.51 -2.37
N GLY A 286 -17.55 14.15 -1.40
CA GLY A 286 -17.03 14.28 -0.04
C GLY A 286 -15.87 15.29 0.09
N LYS A 287 -15.07 15.14 1.16
CA LYS A 287 -14.03 16.10 1.55
C LYS A 287 -12.62 15.56 1.27
N LEU A 288 -12.45 14.22 1.22
CA LEU A 288 -11.13 13.59 1.07
C LEU A 288 -10.73 13.51 -0.41
N LYS A 289 -9.50 13.95 -0.69
CA LYS A 289 -8.90 13.97 -2.01
C LYS A 289 -7.43 13.61 -1.96
N ILE A 290 -6.93 12.88 -2.99
CA ILE A 290 -5.51 12.57 -3.11
C ILE A 290 -4.68 13.85 -3.26
N GLN A 291 -3.52 13.88 -2.60
CA GLN A 291 -2.58 14.99 -2.64
C GLN A 291 -1.18 14.51 -3.02
N LYS A 292 -0.40 15.40 -3.58
CA LYS A 292 1.04 15.18 -3.77
C LYS A 292 1.76 15.37 -2.44
N ALA A 293 2.75 14.52 -2.16
CA ALA A 293 3.61 14.75 -1.01
C ALA A 293 4.40 16.08 -1.17
N PRO A 294 4.74 16.75 -0.08
CA PRO A 294 5.56 17.97 -0.12
C PRO A 294 6.83 17.75 -0.96
N GLY A 295 7.04 18.60 -1.97
CA GLY A 295 8.16 18.51 -2.91
C GLY A 295 8.04 17.45 -4.01
N SER A 296 6.98 16.60 -3.99
CA SER A 296 6.74 15.61 -5.05
C SER A 296 6.02 16.21 -6.25
N LYS A 297 6.40 15.75 -7.46
CA LYS A 297 5.67 16.03 -8.69
C LYS A 297 4.53 15.03 -8.92
N PHE A 298 4.51 13.91 -8.19
CA PHE A 298 3.66 12.76 -8.40
C PHE A 298 2.62 12.64 -7.28
N TYR A 299 1.50 11.99 -7.57
CA TYR A 299 0.49 11.64 -6.57
C TYR A 299 0.81 10.32 -5.85
N GLY A 300 1.38 9.34 -6.59
CA GLY A 300 2.00 8.17 -5.98
C GLY A 300 3.40 8.50 -5.47
N ASN A 301 3.86 7.78 -4.46
CA ASN A 301 5.18 7.97 -3.87
C ASN A 301 5.82 6.63 -3.57
N ILE A 302 7.15 6.56 -3.67
CA ILE A 302 7.97 5.40 -3.30
C ILE A 302 8.81 5.79 -2.09
N PHE A 303 8.74 5.01 -1.01
CA PHE A 303 9.56 5.23 0.17
C PHE A 303 10.90 4.50 0.02
N LYS A 304 11.91 5.24 -0.40
CA LYS A 304 13.27 4.75 -0.63
C LYS A 304 14.26 5.48 0.25
N GLN A 305 14.83 4.79 1.23
CA GLN A 305 15.82 5.35 2.15
C GLN A 305 17.19 4.71 1.90
N HIS A 306 18.26 5.45 2.16
CA HIS A 306 19.64 4.98 1.91
C HIS A 306 20.00 3.68 2.64
N TYR A 307 19.37 3.41 3.78
CA TYR A 307 19.58 2.17 4.53
C TYR A 307 18.87 0.95 3.93
N MET A 308 17.90 1.17 3.04
CA MET A 308 17.16 0.11 2.32
C MET A 308 17.85 -0.28 1.01
N ILE A 309 18.99 0.29 0.70
CA ILE A 309 19.65 0.14 -0.61
C ILE A 309 20.91 -0.72 -0.45
N GLN A 310 21.08 -1.72 -1.33
CA GLN A 310 22.30 -2.49 -1.45
C GLN A 310 23.46 -1.57 -1.84
N LYS A 311 24.51 -1.55 -1.03
CA LYS A 311 25.61 -0.59 -1.19
C LYS A 311 26.70 -1.07 -2.12
N GLU A 312 26.89 -2.38 -2.22
CA GLU A 312 28.01 -3.01 -2.88
C GLU A 312 27.59 -4.24 -3.68
N GLY A 313 28.51 -4.76 -4.52
CA GLY A 313 28.32 -5.98 -5.29
C GLY A 313 27.44 -5.81 -6.53
N GLN A 314 27.04 -6.93 -7.12
CA GLN A 314 26.27 -7.01 -8.36
C GLN A 314 24.94 -6.25 -8.28
N TYR A 315 24.30 -6.22 -7.11
CA TYR A 315 22.98 -5.60 -6.90
C TYR A 315 23.08 -4.20 -6.29
N LYS A 316 24.21 -3.51 -6.45
CA LYS A 316 24.39 -2.14 -5.94
C LYS A 316 23.29 -1.21 -6.46
N GLY A 317 22.61 -0.51 -5.56
CA GLY A 317 21.51 0.40 -5.88
C GLY A 317 20.13 -0.22 -5.78
N TYR A 318 20.02 -1.54 -5.78
CA TYR A 318 18.76 -2.29 -5.63
C TYR A 318 18.25 -2.24 -4.18
N PRO A 319 17.00 -2.61 -3.93
CA PRO A 319 16.55 -2.86 -2.56
C PRO A 319 17.44 -3.89 -1.87
N LEU A 320 17.78 -3.63 -0.61
CA LEU A 320 18.56 -4.55 0.21
C LEU A 320 17.64 -5.66 0.71
N ARG A 321 17.64 -6.77 -0.01
CA ARG A 321 16.78 -7.93 0.24
C ARG A 321 17.24 -8.79 1.40
N THR A 322 16.35 -9.65 1.88
CA THR A 322 16.60 -10.57 3.00
C THR A 322 17.60 -11.65 2.61
N TYR A 323 17.47 -12.21 1.41
CA TYR A 323 18.33 -13.27 0.88
C TYR A 323 18.75 -13.04 -0.56
N VAL A 324 19.95 -13.53 -0.92
CA VAL A 324 20.38 -13.79 -2.29
C VAL A 324 20.67 -15.28 -2.38
N GLY A 325 19.83 -16.04 -3.10
CA GLY A 325 19.84 -17.50 -3.00
C GLY A 325 19.60 -17.93 -1.55
N ASN A 326 20.49 -18.76 -0.98
CA ASN A 326 20.43 -19.17 0.43
C ASN A 326 21.31 -18.31 1.34
N ASN A 327 21.93 -17.25 0.84
CA ASN A 327 22.80 -16.38 1.61
C ASN A 327 21.99 -15.25 2.26
N PHE A 328 21.94 -15.24 3.58
CA PHE A 328 21.28 -14.19 4.35
C PHE A 328 22.00 -12.85 4.23
N GLN A 329 21.33 -11.83 3.73
CA GLN A 329 21.83 -10.47 3.60
C GLN A 329 21.42 -9.58 4.78
N GLY A 330 20.41 -9.99 5.55
CA GLY A 330 19.89 -9.23 6.68
C GLY A 330 19.22 -7.91 6.27
N GLY A 331 18.70 -7.88 5.06
CA GLY A 331 18.03 -6.71 4.47
C GLY A 331 16.59 -6.51 4.92
N PHE A 332 15.88 -5.72 4.16
CA PHE A 332 14.52 -5.26 4.46
C PHE A 332 13.47 -6.00 3.63
N SER A 333 13.55 -5.86 2.33
CA SER A 333 12.75 -6.51 1.29
C SER A 333 13.42 -6.27 -0.07
N ASP A 334 13.09 -7.07 -1.07
CA ASP A 334 13.46 -6.81 -2.47
C ASP A 334 12.53 -5.80 -3.17
N HIS A 335 11.60 -5.23 -2.41
CA HIS A 335 10.72 -4.14 -2.82
C HIS A 335 10.91 -2.89 -1.95
N PHE A 336 10.64 -1.72 -2.52
CA PHE A 336 10.43 -0.48 -1.78
C PHE A 336 8.93 -0.25 -1.55
N PRO A 337 8.50 0.18 -0.34
CA PRO A 337 7.09 0.49 -0.11
C PRO A 337 6.61 1.65 -0.96
N VAL A 338 5.32 1.62 -1.28
CA VAL A 338 4.62 2.71 -1.96
C VAL A 338 3.56 3.32 -1.06
N TYR A 339 3.24 4.60 -1.28
CA TYR A 339 2.18 5.27 -0.52
C TYR A 339 1.50 6.37 -1.31
N ILE A 340 0.29 6.69 -0.90
CA ILE A 340 -0.46 7.87 -1.31
C ILE A 340 -0.84 8.69 -0.07
N LEU A 341 -1.08 9.98 -0.28
CA LEU A 341 -1.58 10.90 0.73
C LEU A 341 -2.95 11.42 0.31
N SER A 342 -3.86 11.54 1.29
CA SER A 342 -5.14 12.21 1.12
C SER A 342 -5.30 13.27 2.20
N LEU A 343 -5.90 14.40 1.84
CA LEU A 343 -6.21 15.49 2.77
C LEU A 343 -7.68 15.86 2.63
N ILE A 344 -8.23 16.44 3.71
CA ILE A 344 -9.55 17.07 3.65
C ILE A 344 -9.43 18.27 2.72
N HIS A 345 -10.20 18.26 1.64
CA HIS A 345 -10.30 19.41 0.74
C HIS A 345 -11.33 20.38 1.31
N ILE A 346 -10.87 21.54 1.79
CA ILE A 346 -11.76 22.64 2.13
C ILE A 346 -12.06 23.39 0.83
N SER A 347 -13.24 23.20 0.26
CA SER A 347 -13.72 24.06 -0.81
C SER A 347 -13.79 25.49 -0.27
N GLU A 348 -13.12 26.44 -0.91
CA GLU A 348 -13.33 27.86 -0.60
C GLU A 348 -14.82 28.17 -0.75
N PRO A 349 -15.42 28.89 0.21
CA PRO A 349 -16.80 29.31 0.05
C PRO A 349 -16.89 30.15 -1.25
N THR A 350 -17.75 29.71 -2.17
CA THR A 350 -18.11 30.48 -3.35
C THR A 350 -18.55 31.86 -2.90
N ARG A 351 -17.75 32.89 -3.19
CA ARG A 351 -18.19 34.29 -3.04
C ARG A 351 -19.33 34.51 -4.03
N HIS A 352 -20.55 34.51 -3.52
CA HIS A 352 -21.73 35.04 -4.24
C HIS A 352 -21.74 36.55 -4.17
#